data_11f86ac6e5a7199621da1d05d88b16ff
#
_entry.id   11f86ac6e5a7199621da1d05d88b16ff
#
_cell.length_a   1.000
_cell.length_b   1.000
_cell.length_c   1.000
_cell.angle_alpha   90.00
_cell.angle_beta   90.00
_cell.angle_gamma   90.00
#
_symmetry.space_group_name_H-M   'P 1'
#
loop_
_entity.id
_entity.type
_entity.pdbx_description
1 polymer ?
#
loop_
_entity_poly.entity_id
_entity_poly.type
_entity_poly.pdbx_seq_one_letter_code
_entity_poly.pdbx_strand_id
1 'polypeptide(L)'
;RLLEALGFEVVVLNNRKCCGRPMISKGLLDEAGQNARHNVDLLHPYVHNGTKIVGCEASCVSAMTDDWPDLLGGDERAREVAAAVVTIEQLLVRTRGDDGQQIEWSDLEKQVKFFGHCHQRALEGTTDSVAALNIPPGYTASEISAGCCGMAGSFGYEKKHLAVATAAGGDRLFPA
;
A
#
# COMPACT_ATOMS: atom_id res chain seq x y z
N ARG A 1 -17.14 -1.49 -1.53
CA ARG A 1 -18.13 -1.38 -0.41
C ARG A 1 -17.75 -0.27 0.59
N LEU A 2 -16.54 -0.32 1.26
CA LEU A 2 -16.19 0.71 2.25
C LEU A 2 -16.14 2.12 1.62
N LEU A 3 -15.42 2.28 0.50
CA LEU A 3 -15.34 3.57 -0.19
C LEU A 3 -16.70 4.03 -0.74
N GLU A 4 -17.51 3.11 -1.25
CA GLU A 4 -18.88 3.41 -1.70
C GLU A 4 -19.78 3.84 -0.54
N ALA A 5 -19.65 3.20 0.64
CA ALA A 5 -20.34 3.63 1.85
C ALA A 5 -19.91 5.03 2.33
N LEU A 6 -18.67 5.43 1.99
CA LEU A 6 -18.15 6.79 2.19
C LEU A 6 -18.56 7.76 1.06
N GLY A 7 -19.41 7.32 0.11
CA GLY A 7 -19.92 8.17 -0.98
C GLY A 7 -18.96 8.34 -2.16
N PHE A 8 -17.87 7.59 -2.21
CA PHE A 8 -17.00 7.62 -3.37
C PHE A 8 -17.59 6.81 -4.53
N GLU A 9 -17.48 7.34 -5.74
CA GLU A 9 -17.64 6.55 -6.96
C GLU A 9 -16.35 5.73 -7.17
N VAL A 10 -16.50 4.39 -7.15
CA VAL A 10 -15.36 3.46 -7.24
C VAL A 10 -15.30 2.82 -8.62
N VAL A 11 -14.22 3.08 -9.36
CA VAL A 11 -13.94 2.47 -10.65
C VAL A 11 -12.88 1.38 -10.49
N VAL A 12 -13.20 0.17 -10.94
CA VAL A 12 -12.25 -0.96 -10.93
C VAL A 12 -11.86 -1.30 -12.37
N LEU A 13 -10.58 -1.09 -12.69
CA LEU A 13 -10.05 -1.36 -14.03
C LEU A 13 -9.65 -2.83 -14.16
N ASN A 14 -10.25 -3.55 -15.11
CA ASN A 14 -10.06 -5.00 -15.28
C ASN A 14 -8.80 -5.37 -16.08
N ASN A 15 -8.30 -4.47 -16.92
CA ASN A 15 -7.16 -4.70 -17.81
C ASN A 15 -5.82 -4.15 -17.29
N ARG A 16 -5.76 -3.80 -15.99
CA ARG A 16 -4.49 -3.42 -15.35
C ARG A 16 -3.53 -4.60 -15.28
N LYS A 17 -2.24 -4.32 -15.41
CA LYS A 17 -1.16 -5.29 -15.18
C LYS A 17 -0.65 -5.25 -13.74
N CYS A 18 0.18 -6.22 -13.38
CA CYS A 18 0.90 -6.21 -12.09
C CYS A 18 1.69 -4.90 -11.94
N CYS A 19 1.78 -4.38 -10.71
CA CYS A 19 2.58 -3.18 -10.41
C CYS A 19 4.08 -3.32 -10.73
N GLY A 20 4.57 -4.54 -10.91
CA GLY A 20 5.96 -4.82 -11.23
C GLY A 20 6.85 -5.13 -10.02
N ARG A 21 6.41 -4.92 -8.78
CA ARG A 21 7.25 -5.14 -7.59
C ARG A 21 7.97 -6.49 -7.55
N PRO A 22 7.33 -7.65 -7.84
CA PRO A 22 8.04 -8.93 -7.87
C PRO A 22 9.11 -9.00 -8.96
N MET A 23 8.88 -8.34 -10.10
CA MET A 23 9.82 -8.25 -11.21
C MET A 23 11.03 -7.40 -10.84
N ILE A 24 10.80 -6.22 -10.26
CA ILE A 24 11.85 -5.32 -9.76
C ILE A 24 12.74 -6.06 -8.75
N SER A 25 12.13 -6.78 -7.80
CA SER A 25 12.86 -7.55 -6.79
C SER A 25 13.73 -8.69 -7.37
N LYS A 26 13.45 -9.13 -8.60
CA LYS A 26 14.21 -10.16 -9.32
C LYS A 26 15.11 -9.58 -10.41
N GLY A 27 15.16 -8.25 -10.58
CA GLY A 27 15.97 -7.58 -11.59
C GLY A 27 15.38 -7.62 -13.00
N LEU A 28 14.10 -8.01 -13.16
CA LEU A 28 13.39 -8.03 -14.44
C LEU A 28 12.81 -6.63 -14.73
N LEU A 29 13.72 -5.66 -14.93
CA LEU A 29 13.35 -4.24 -15.01
C LEU A 29 12.60 -3.89 -16.30
N ASP A 30 12.93 -4.54 -17.40
CA ASP A 30 12.28 -4.31 -18.70
C ASP A 30 10.81 -4.71 -18.66
N GLU A 31 10.49 -5.86 -18.09
CA GLU A 31 9.12 -6.36 -17.91
C GLU A 31 8.35 -5.49 -16.91
N ALA A 32 9.00 -5.08 -15.83
CA ALA A 32 8.42 -4.16 -14.87
C ALA A 32 8.08 -2.81 -15.52
N GLY A 33 8.99 -2.27 -16.32
CA GLY A 33 8.81 -1.02 -17.08
C GLY A 33 7.68 -1.11 -18.10
N GLN A 34 7.56 -2.25 -18.82
CA GLN A 34 6.44 -2.48 -19.75
C GLN A 34 5.08 -2.50 -19.02
N ASN A 35 5.02 -3.14 -17.85
CA ASN A 35 3.82 -3.16 -17.03
C ASN A 35 3.48 -1.77 -16.47
N ALA A 36 4.50 -1.03 -16.00
CA ALA A 36 4.34 0.33 -15.52
C ALA A 36 3.79 1.25 -16.63
N ARG A 37 4.37 1.21 -17.82
CA ARG A 37 3.90 2.00 -18.98
C ARG A 37 2.45 1.68 -19.33
N HIS A 38 2.09 0.41 -19.42
CA HIS A 38 0.70 0.00 -19.68
C HIS A 38 -0.26 0.56 -18.63
N ASN A 39 0.11 0.47 -17.35
CA ASN A 39 -0.74 0.96 -16.26
C ASN A 39 -0.80 2.49 -16.24
N VAL A 40 0.29 3.19 -16.53
CA VAL A 40 0.30 4.65 -16.65
C VAL A 40 -0.62 5.10 -17.79
N ASP A 41 -0.53 4.48 -18.97
CA ASP A 41 -1.41 4.79 -20.10
C ASP A 41 -2.90 4.57 -19.75
N LEU A 42 -3.18 3.55 -18.93
CA LEU A 42 -4.54 3.24 -18.48
C LEU A 42 -5.06 4.19 -17.40
N LEU A 43 -4.21 4.60 -16.47
CA LEU A 43 -4.58 5.36 -15.27
C LEU A 43 -4.55 6.88 -15.50
N HIS A 44 -3.64 7.37 -16.34
CA HIS A 44 -3.42 8.79 -16.55
C HIS A 44 -4.68 9.58 -16.94
N PRO A 45 -5.58 9.08 -17.82
CA PRO A 45 -6.82 9.78 -18.14
C PRO A 45 -7.72 10.06 -16.94
N TYR A 46 -7.73 9.16 -15.95
CA TYR A 46 -8.49 9.34 -14.70
C TYR A 46 -7.84 10.39 -13.80
N VAL A 47 -6.52 10.33 -13.67
CA VAL A 47 -5.73 11.27 -12.85
C VAL A 47 -5.88 12.69 -13.37
N HIS A 48 -5.82 12.88 -14.69
CA HIS A 48 -6.02 14.17 -15.32
C HIS A 48 -7.39 14.80 -15.01
N ASN A 49 -8.39 13.97 -14.75
CA ASN A 49 -9.72 14.39 -14.30
C ASN A 49 -9.84 14.53 -12.76
N GLY A 50 -8.74 14.47 -12.03
CA GLY A 50 -8.69 14.63 -10.57
C GLY A 50 -9.01 13.37 -9.75
N THR A 51 -9.18 12.21 -10.39
CA THR A 51 -9.44 10.94 -9.69
C THR A 51 -8.21 10.46 -8.92
N LYS A 52 -8.39 10.02 -7.66
CA LYS A 52 -7.33 9.38 -6.89
C LYS A 52 -7.20 7.90 -7.24
N ILE A 53 -5.98 7.41 -7.22
CA ILE A 53 -5.66 5.99 -7.38
C ILE A 53 -5.46 5.41 -5.98
N VAL A 54 -6.34 4.49 -5.59
CA VAL A 54 -6.31 3.91 -4.23
C VAL A 54 -5.67 2.54 -4.25
N GLY A 55 -4.57 2.39 -3.51
CA GLY A 55 -3.90 1.11 -3.29
C GLY A 55 -4.24 0.51 -1.93
N CYS A 56 -4.46 -0.81 -1.90
CA CYS A 56 -4.72 -1.58 -0.68
C CYS A 56 -3.51 -2.44 -0.25
N GLU A 57 -2.43 -2.38 -1.01
CA GLU A 57 -1.21 -3.17 -0.76
C GLU A 57 0.00 -2.25 -0.86
N ALA A 58 0.74 -2.16 0.25
CA ALA A 58 1.83 -1.19 0.43
C ALA A 58 2.96 -1.33 -0.60
N SER A 59 3.32 -2.54 -1.00
CA SER A 59 4.39 -2.72 -1.99
C SER A 59 3.95 -2.39 -3.41
N CYS A 60 2.64 -2.51 -3.71
CA CYS A 60 2.10 -1.99 -4.97
C CYS A 60 2.08 -0.46 -4.98
N VAL A 61 1.65 0.15 -3.89
CA VAL A 61 1.66 1.63 -3.74
C VAL A 61 3.08 2.14 -3.92
N SER A 62 4.06 1.61 -3.18
CA SER A 62 5.46 2.03 -3.30
C SER A 62 6.03 1.84 -4.72
N ALA A 63 5.65 0.76 -5.42
CA ALA A 63 6.06 0.59 -6.80
C ALA A 63 5.51 1.70 -7.72
N MET A 64 4.28 2.12 -7.48
CA MET A 64 3.61 3.15 -8.29
C MET A 64 4.11 4.56 -7.97
N THR A 65 4.42 4.85 -6.70
CA THR A 65 4.83 6.18 -6.26
C THR A 65 6.32 6.43 -6.43
N ASP A 66 7.16 5.41 -6.32
CA ASP A 66 8.61 5.51 -6.30
C ASP A 66 9.25 4.88 -7.55
N ASP A 67 9.00 3.59 -7.83
CA ASP A 67 9.72 2.91 -8.92
C ASP A 67 9.22 3.28 -10.33
N TRP A 68 7.92 3.50 -10.55
CA TRP A 68 7.42 3.76 -11.90
C TRP A 68 7.98 5.03 -12.55
N PRO A 69 8.11 6.17 -11.85
CA PRO A 69 8.76 7.35 -12.41
C PRO A 69 10.18 7.07 -12.90
N ASP A 70 10.95 6.30 -12.14
CA ASP A 70 12.34 5.95 -12.47
C ASP A 70 12.41 4.93 -13.62
N LEU A 71 11.62 3.87 -13.57
CA LEU A 71 11.53 2.84 -14.63
C LEU A 71 11.13 3.44 -15.98
N LEU A 72 10.35 4.52 -15.98
CA LEU A 72 9.89 5.19 -17.19
C LEU A 72 10.73 6.43 -17.55
N GLY A 73 11.94 6.54 -17.00
CA GLY A 73 12.90 7.58 -17.36
C GLY A 73 12.40 9.00 -17.06
N GLY A 74 11.56 9.16 -16.05
CA GLY A 74 11.00 10.44 -15.65
C GLY A 74 9.85 10.93 -16.52
N ASP A 75 9.11 10.04 -17.19
CA ASP A 75 7.87 10.35 -17.91
C ASP A 75 6.92 11.16 -17.00
N GLU A 76 6.49 12.35 -17.45
CA GLU A 76 5.65 13.26 -16.66
C GLU A 76 4.30 12.62 -16.29
N ARG A 77 3.72 11.82 -17.17
CA ARG A 77 2.47 11.11 -16.89
C ARG A 77 2.65 10.08 -15.75
N ALA A 78 3.83 9.45 -15.66
CA ALA A 78 4.14 8.55 -14.56
C ALA A 78 4.22 9.30 -13.25
N ARG A 79 4.79 10.51 -13.23
CA ARG A 79 4.83 11.37 -12.05
C ARG A 79 3.45 11.86 -11.63
N GLU A 80 2.60 12.24 -12.58
CA GLU A 80 1.22 12.63 -12.31
C GLU A 80 0.42 11.47 -11.72
N VAL A 81 0.56 10.25 -12.27
CA VAL A 81 -0.06 9.05 -11.71
C VAL A 81 0.49 8.77 -10.31
N ALA A 82 1.80 8.81 -10.10
CA ALA A 82 2.43 8.61 -8.78
C ALA A 82 1.90 9.60 -7.74
N ALA A 83 1.75 10.88 -8.09
CA ALA A 83 1.21 11.92 -7.20
C ALA A 83 -0.28 11.73 -6.86
N ALA A 84 -1.02 11.01 -7.70
CA ALA A 84 -2.43 10.71 -7.46
C ALA A 84 -2.65 9.43 -6.65
N VAL A 85 -1.62 8.59 -6.48
CA VAL A 85 -1.70 7.35 -5.70
C VAL A 85 -1.75 7.66 -4.21
N VAL A 86 -2.65 7.00 -3.52
CA VAL A 86 -2.78 7.04 -2.05
C VAL A 86 -3.06 5.64 -1.52
N THR A 87 -2.69 5.36 -0.29
CA THR A 87 -3.17 4.15 0.39
C THR A 87 -4.62 4.34 0.80
N ILE A 88 -5.33 3.22 0.99
CA ILE A 88 -6.71 3.28 1.51
C ILE A 88 -6.76 3.93 2.89
N GLU A 89 -5.75 3.71 3.72
CA GLU A 89 -5.63 4.27 5.06
C GLU A 89 -5.47 5.80 5.00
N GLN A 90 -4.60 6.30 4.12
CA GLN A 90 -4.42 7.73 3.88
C GLN A 90 -5.73 8.38 3.43
N LEU A 91 -6.45 7.72 2.51
CA LEU A 91 -7.74 8.24 2.05
C LEU A 91 -8.74 8.31 3.20
N LEU A 92 -8.89 7.23 3.99
CA LEU A 92 -9.81 7.17 5.11
C LEU A 92 -9.53 8.24 6.17
N VAL A 93 -8.26 8.45 6.52
CA VAL A 93 -7.86 9.46 7.50
C VAL A 93 -8.14 10.87 7.00
N ARG A 94 -7.84 11.15 5.74
CA ARG A 94 -8.05 12.48 5.14
C ARG A 94 -9.52 12.83 4.96
N THR A 95 -10.37 11.85 4.69
CA THR A 95 -11.81 12.09 4.47
C THR A 95 -12.65 12.05 5.75
N ARG A 96 -12.08 11.67 6.89
CA ARG A 96 -12.78 11.64 8.18
C ARG A 96 -13.32 12.99 8.65
N GLY A 97 -12.77 14.10 8.13
CA GLY A 97 -13.16 15.45 8.47
C GLY A 97 -14.16 16.11 7.51
N ASP A 98 -14.39 15.51 6.36
CA ASP A 98 -15.23 16.09 5.32
C ASP A 98 -16.66 15.54 5.40
N ASP A 99 -17.55 16.37 5.92
CA ASP A 99 -19.00 16.32 5.75
C ASP A 99 -19.77 15.03 6.04
N GLY A 100 -19.79 14.61 7.30
CA GLY A 100 -21.03 14.06 7.86
C GLY A 100 -21.49 12.67 7.38
N GLN A 101 -20.72 11.94 6.58
CA GLN A 101 -21.03 10.55 6.30
C GLN A 101 -20.60 9.66 7.47
N GLN A 102 -21.54 9.39 8.34
CA GLN A 102 -21.35 8.48 9.46
C GLN A 102 -21.46 7.04 8.93
N ILE A 103 -20.29 6.38 8.81
CA ILE A 103 -20.29 4.92 8.74
C ILE A 103 -20.66 4.40 10.13
N GLU A 104 -21.67 3.55 10.19
CA GLU A 104 -21.94 2.78 11.39
C GLU A 104 -20.85 1.72 11.55
N TRP A 105 -19.97 1.94 12.51
CA TRP A 105 -18.94 0.98 12.88
C TRP A 105 -19.51 -0.08 13.83
N SER A 106 -18.95 -1.28 13.77
CA SER A 106 -19.25 -2.35 14.74
C SER A 106 -18.80 -1.94 16.14
N ASP A 107 -19.60 -2.27 17.16
CA ASP A 107 -19.30 -2.05 18.58
C ASP A 107 -18.28 -3.06 19.15
N LEU A 108 -17.60 -3.82 18.29
CA LEU A 108 -16.60 -4.80 18.71
C LEU A 108 -15.38 -4.10 19.30
N GLU A 109 -15.02 -4.48 20.52
CA GLU A 109 -13.75 -4.10 21.12
C GLU A 109 -12.62 -4.97 20.58
N LYS A 110 -11.59 -4.34 20.04
CA LYS A 110 -10.39 -5.04 19.53
C LYS A 110 -9.11 -4.30 19.85
N GLN A 111 -8.13 -5.07 20.33
CA GLN A 111 -6.74 -4.62 20.35
C GLN A 111 -6.04 -5.13 19.08
N VAL A 112 -5.49 -4.20 18.28
CA VAL A 112 -4.86 -4.49 17.01
C VAL A 112 -3.37 -4.18 17.12
N LYS A 113 -2.54 -5.17 16.82
CA LYS A 113 -1.10 -5.00 16.65
C LYS A 113 -0.79 -4.87 15.17
N PHE A 114 -0.29 -3.72 14.77
CA PHE A 114 0.04 -3.41 13.38
C PHE A 114 1.55 -3.50 13.16
N PHE A 115 1.96 -4.21 12.12
CA PHE A 115 3.35 -4.22 11.68
C PHE A 115 3.43 -3.68 10.24
N GLY A 116 4.01 -2.49 10.09
CA GLY A 116 4.10 -1.82 8.81
C GLY A 116 4.99 -2.55 7.81
N HIS A 117 4.56 -2.60 6.55
CA HIS A 117 5.37 -3.12 5.46
C HIS A 117 6.67 -2.31 5.30
N CYS A 118 7.79 -2.96 4.94
CA CYS A 118 9.11 -2.31 4.88
C CYS A 118 9.12 -1.09 3.97
N HIS A 119 8.55 -1.19 2.78
CA HIS A 119 8.48 -0.08 1.82
C HIS A 119 7.60 1.06 2.35
N GLN A 120 6.46 0.73 2.93
CA GLN A 120 5.59 1.72 3.57
C GLN A 120 6.34 2.48 4.68
N ARG A 121 7.01 1.76 5.57
CA ARG A 121 7.80 2.38 6.66
C ARG A 121 8.91 3.28 6.15
N ALA A 122 9.53 2.92 5.02
CA ALA A 122 10.62 3.68 4.43
C ALA A 122 10.17 4.93 3.67
N LEU A 123 9.05 4.85 2.94
CA LEU A 123 8.63 5.88 1.98
C LEU A 123 7.48 6.75 2.50
N GLU A 124 6.51 6.16 3.19
CA GLU A 124 5.25 6.83 3.53
C GLU A 124 5.01 6.95 5.05
N GLY A 125 5.64 6.08 5.83
CA GLY A 125 5.37 5.95 7.25
C GLY A 125 4.10 5.12 7.54
N THR A 126 3.84 4.89 8.82
CA THR A 126 2.76 4.01 9.31
C THR A 126 1.66 4.76 10.07
N THR A 127 1.82 6.08 10.24
CA THR A 127 0.92 6.91 11.04
C THR A 127 -0.52 6.82 10.57
N ASP A 128 -0.76 6.92 9.26
CA ASP A 128 -2.11 6.87 8.68
C ASP A 128 -2.73 5.47 8.83
N SER A 129 -1.94 4.40 8.75
CA SER A 129 -2.43 3.04 8.95
C SER A 129 -2.89 2.82 10.40
N VAL A 130 -2.10 3.27 11.37
CA VAL A 130 -2.48 3.18 12.79
C VAL A 130 -3.69 4.07 13.07
N ALA A 131 -3.75 5.28 12.51
CA ALA A 131 -4.88 6.17 12.65
C ALA A 131 -6.16 5.58 12.04
N ALA A 132 -6.08 4.99 10.85
CA ALA A 132 -7.20 4.33 10.19
C ALA A 132 -7.74 3.14 11.00
N LEU A 133 -6.85 2.34 11.59
CA LEU A 133 -7.22 1.22 12.46
C LEU A 133 -7.89 1.67 13.78
N ASN A 134 -7.67 2.89 14.19
CA ASN A 134 -8.31 3.51 15.37
C ASN A 134 -9.60 4.28 15.03
N ILE A 135 -10.09 4.23 13.78
CA ILE A 135 -11.36 4.88 13.41
C ILE A 135 -12.56 4.19 14.08
N PRO A 136 -12.70 2.84 14.10
CA PRO A 136 -13.80 2.21 14.81
C PRO A 136 -13.72 2.47 16.31
N PRO A 137 -14.83 2.87 16.98
CA PRO A 137 -14.80 3.35 18.39
C PRO A 137 -14.25 2.33 19.39
N GLY A 138 -14.47 1.02 19.12
CA GLY A 138 -14.00 -0.07 20.01
C GLY A 138 -12.59 -0.58 19.69
N TYR A 139 -11.88 0.01 18.71
CA TYR A 139 -10.56 -0.48 18.33
C TYR A 139 -9.45 0.33 19.01
N THR A 140 -8.45 -0.38 19.46
CA THR A 140 -7.18 0.20 19.94
C THR A 140 -6.04 -0.42 19.15
N ALA A 141 -5.47 0.35 18.22
CA ALA A 141 -4.37 -0.08 17.38
C ALA A 141 -3.04 0.53 17.82
N SER A 142 -1.99 -0.27 17.83
CA SER A 142 -0.62 0.17 18.08
C SER A 142 0.35 -0.49 17.12
N GLU A 143 1.41 0.23 16.73
CA GLU A 143 2.47 -0.33 15.89
C GLU A 143 3.42 -1.22 16.70
N ILE A 144 3.81 -2.35 16.13
CA ILE A 144 4.87 -3.20 16.66
C ILE A 144 6.22 -2.59 16.29
N SER A 145 7.00 -2.22 17.31
CA SER A 145 8.37 -1.74 17.13
C SER A 145 9.32 -2.91 16.86
N ALA A 146 9.29 -3.42 15.62
CA ALA A 146 10.17 -4.50 15.18
C ALA A 146 10.98 -4.11 13.95
N GLY A 147 12.12 -4.79 13.74
CA GLY A 147 13.00 -4.56 12.59
C GLY A 147 12.46 -5.20 11.31
N CYS A 148 12.75 -6.46 11.12
CA CYS A 148 12.43 -7.22 9.91
C CYS A 148 11.50 -8.39 10.23
N CYS A 149 10.56 -8.69 9.31
CA CYS A 149 9.74 -9.90 9.40
C CYS A 149 10.44 -11.16 8.87
N GLY A 150 11.62 -11.03 8.26
CA GLY A 150 12.37 -12.12 7.65
C GLY A 150 11.96 -12.48 6.22
N MET A 151 10.89 -11.90 5.68
CA MET A 151 10.35 -12.32 4.38
C MET A 151 11.12 -11.75 3.19
N ALA A 152 11.51 -10.45 3.21
CA ALA A 152 12.26 -9.78 2.15
C ALA A 152 11.79 -10.18 0.73
N GLY A 153 10.56 -9.85 0.39
CA GLY A 153 9.90 -10.32 -0.84
C GLY A 153 9.68 -11.84 -0.80
N SER A 154 10.28 -12.58 -1.72
CA SER A 154 10.17 -14.05 -1.78
C SER A 154 11.24 -14.80 -0.99
N PHE A 155 12.24 -14.10 -0.41
CA PHE A 155 13.39 -14.70 0.27
C PHE A 155 12.99 -15.69 1.36
N GLY A 156 12.10 -15.29 2.27
CA GLY A 156 11.66 -16.12 3.40
C GLY A 156 10.81 -17.33 3.01
N TYR A 157 10.28 -17.38 1.79
CA TYR A 157 9.54 -18.53 1.26
C TYR A 157 10.46 -19.64 0.74
N GLU A 158 11.73 -19.34 0.48
CA GLU A 158 12.67 -20.33 -0.02
C GLU A 158 13.17 -21.22 1.12
N LYS A 159 13.05 -22.54 0.98
CA LYS A 159 13.42 -23.52 2.01
C LYS A 159 14.83 -23.31 2.58
N LYS A 160 15.78 -22.93 1.73
CA LYS A 160 17.18 -22.68 2.13
C LYS A 160 17.36 -21.46 3.03
N HIS A 161 16.38 -20.52 3.02
CA HIS A 161 16.42 -19.28 3.78
C HIS A 161 15.53 -19.30 5.02
N LEU A 162 14.77 -20.38 5.24
CA LEU A 162 13.80 -20.47 6.34
C LEU A 162 14.40 -20.17 7.71
N ALA A 163 15.58 -20.72 7.99
CA ALA A 163 16.25 -20.50 9.29
C ALA A 163 16.58 -19.02 9.53
N VAL A 164 17.11 -18.34 8.50
CA VAL A 164 17.45 -16.91 8.58
C VAL A 164 16.18 -16.07 8.69
N ALA A 165 15.16 -16.36 7.89
CA ALA A 165 13.88 -15.66 7.92
C ALA A 165 13.20 -15.79 9.30
N THR A 166 13.19 -17.01 9.88
CA THR A 166 12.64 -17.28 11.21
C THR A 166 13.43 -16.54 12.30
N ALA A 167 14.75 -16.53 12.24
CA ALA A 167 15.59 -15.81 13.19
C ALA A 167 15.34 -14.29 13.13
N ALA A 168 15.24 -13.72 11.92
CA ALA A 168 14.98 -12.30 11.74
C ALA A 168 13.59 -11.88 12.30
N GLY A 169 12.54 -12.66 12.03
CA GLY A 169 11.20 -12.42 12.58
C GLY A 169 11.11 -12.70 14.08
N GLY A 170 11.88 -13.66 14.55
CA GLY A 170 11.93 -14.07 15.96
C GLY A 170 12.65 -13.08 16.87
N ASP A 171 13.44 -12.14 16.34
CA ASP A 171 14.16 -11.15 17.14
C ASP A 171 13.20 -10.24 17.92
N ARG A 172 12.18 -9.67 17.24
CA ARG A 172 11.25 -8.71 17.86
C ARG A 172 9.81 -8.86 17.41
N LEU A 173 9.54 -9.32 16.18
CA LEU A 173 8.19 -9.33 15.65
C LEU A 173 7.34 -10.45 16.29
N PHE A 174 7.83 -11.68 16.33
CA PHE A 174 7.05 -12.79 16.84
C PHE A 174 6.80 -12.74 18.37
N PRO A 175 7.70 -12.16 19.20
CA PRO A 175 7.44 -11.98 20.63
C PRO A 175 6.43 -10.88 20.96
N ALA A 176 6.10 -9.96 20.02
CA ALA A 176 5.24 -8.78 20.26
C ALA A 176 3.76 -9.10 20.19
#